data_2c7ebd90717cd8f6edefc1c31242d1e6
#
_entry.id   2c7ebd90717cd8f6edefc1c31242d1e6
#
_cell.length_a   1.000
_cell.length_b   1.000
_cell.length_c   1.000
_cell.angle_alpha   90.00
_cell.angle_beta   90.00
_cell.angle_gamma   90.00
#
_symmetry.space_group_name_H-M   'P 1'
#
loop_
_entity.id
_entity.type
_entity.pdbx_description
1 polymer ?
#
loop_
_entity_poly.entity_id
_entity_poly.type
_entity_poly.pdbx_seq_one_letter_code
_entity_poly.pdbx_strand_id
1 'polypeptide(L)'
;VRATLAFCLLGLLTAGAVQAQDTSGPVKIGVAAPLTGPYAAFGAQIRNGASQAIEDLNKAGGIKGRLFETVVGDDASDPKQGVSLANKFAGAGVKMVVGTFNSGVSIPASDVYLDAGIIQITPASTNVKFTERGMWNTFRTCGRDDQQGAVAGAYLAAHFKDKKIAFVHDKSTYGKGLAEETLTAFKAKGGKAALIEGINPGEKDYSALVSKLKSATIDVVYFGGYHTEAGLILRQMRDQGLQAIVAGGDGITDKEFVQIAGPAAEGTLMTFPPDPRKNPNAQAVVAAFKAKGIDPEAFTLYAYAAVQVLAKAAAETGSSDGKALADWLHQGKPVETVLGPIAYDKKGDITKLDYVMHVWTKGPDGKIDYAGHELTP
;
A
#
# COMPACT_ATOMS: atom_id res chain seq x y z
N VAL A 1 -13.33 -59.10 63.98
CA VAL A 1 -12.93 -57.66 63.94
C VAL A 1 -12.28 -57.46 62.63
N ARG A 2 -12.97 -56.86 61.67
CA ARG A 2 -12.46 -56.37 60.33
C ARG A 2 -12.67 -54.91 60.27
N ALA A 3 -11.58 -54.15 60.21
CA ALA A 3 -11.57 -52.70 59.95
C ALA A 3 -11.51 -52.43 58.46
N THR A 4 -12.47 -51.72 57.94
CA THR A 4 -12.53 -51.24 56.54
C THR A 4 -11.97 -49.84 56.49
N LEU A 5 -10.81 -49.65 55.80
CA LEU A 5 -10.26 -48.33 55.50
C LEU A 5 -11.00 -47.78 54.27
N ALA A 6 -11.68 -46.63 54.43
CA ALA A 6 -12.20 -45.82 53.32
C ALA A 6 -11.13 -44.81 52.85
N PHE A 7 -10.70 -44.94 51.58
CA PHE A 7 -9.80 -43.99 50.93
C PHE A 7 -10.66 -42.87 50.27
N CYS A 8 -10.60 -41.65 50.82
CA CYS A 8 -11.17 -40.48 50.16
C CYS A 8 -10.17 -39.92 49.14
N LEU A 9 -10.47 -40.08 47.84
CA LEU A 9 -9.77 -39.37 46.78
C LEU A 9 -10.26 -37.92 46.74
N LEU A 10 -9.41 -36.96 47.17
CA LEU A 10 -9.62 -35.54 46.92
C LEU A 10 -9.14 -35.22 45.50
N GLY A 11 -10.07 -35.01 44.55
CA GLY A 11 -9.74 -34.52 43.22
C GLY A 11 -9.44 -33.00 43.30
N LEU A 12 -8.19 -32.62 43.09
CA LEU A 12 -7.84 -31.21 42.86
C LEU A 12 -8.32 -30.79 41.48
N LEU A 13 -9.41 -30.01 41.39
CA LEU A 13 -9.79 -29.25 40.25
C LEU A 13 -8.85 -28.03 40.16
N THR A 14 -7.82 -28.09 39.33
CA THR A 14 -7.07 -26.93 38.92
C THR A 14 -7.92 -26.10 37.96
N ALA A 15 -8.66 -25.14 38.49
CA ALA A 15 -9.25 -24.08 37.67
C ALA A 15 -8.12 -23.27 37.02
N GLY A 16 -7.85 -23.51 35.73
CA GLY A 16 -7.01 -22.66 34.95
C GLY A 16 -7.58 -21.25 34.97
N ALA A 17 -6.91 -20.32 35.62
CA ALA A 17 -7.24 -18.92 35.55
C ALA A 17 -7.05 -18.47 34.11
N VAL A 18 -8.13 -18.35 33.36
CA VAL A 18 -8.19 -17.57 32.13
C VAL A 18 -7.87 -16.14 32.56
N GLN A 19 -6.66 -15.69 32.29
CA GLN A 19 -6.29 -14.29 32.46
C GLN A 19 -7.26 -13.47 31.60
N ALA A 20 -8.23 -12.84 32.22
CA ALA A 20 -9.04 -11.81 31.58
C ALA A 20 -8.08 -10.71 31.12
N GLN A 21 -7.86 -10.59 29.81
CA GLN A 21 -7.14 -9.44 29.27
C GLN A 21 -7.85 -8.19 29.77
N ASP A 22 -7.08 -7.27 30.35
CA ASP A 22 -7.60 -5.97 30.78
C ASP A 22 -8.13 -5.22 29.56
N THR A 23 -9.44 -5.20 29.40
CA THR A 23 -10.15 -4.60 28.27
C THR A 23 -10.58 -3.16 28.55
N SER A 24 -10.11 -2.56 29.63
CA SER A 24 -10.59 -1.24 30.11
C SER A 24 -9.99 -0.04 29.37
N GLY A 25 -8.85 -0.20 28.67
CA GLY A 25 -8.16 0.88 27.95
C GLY A 25 -8.56 1.04 26.48
N PRO A 26 -8.09 2.12 25.81
CA PRO A 26 -8.32 2.32 24.38
C PRO A 26 -7.65 1.22 23.54
N VAL A 27 -8.23 0.96 22.36
CA VAL A 27 -7.66 0.03 21.38
C VAL A 27 -6.58 0.75 20.58
N LYS A 28 -5.32 0.34 20.69
CA LYS A 28 -4.21 0.99 20.00
C LYS A 28 -4.09 0.52 18.56
N ILE A 29 -4.07 1.47 17.63
CA ILE A 29 -3.74 1.25 16.22
C ILE A 29 -2.43 1.95 15.91
N GLY A 30 -1.42 1.20 15.50
CA GLY A 30 -0.18 1.73 14.97
C GLY A 30 -0.37 2.24 13.56
N VAL A 31 0.15 3.43 13.27
CA VAL A 31 0.21 3.99 11.91
C VAL A 31 1.68 4.16 11.54
N ALA A 32 2.19 3.24 10.73
CA ALA A 32 3.58 3.23 10.26
C ALA A 32 3.63 3.79 8.84
N ALA A 33 4.40 4.85 8.62
CA ALA A 33 4.50 5.48 7.32
C ALA A 33 5.79 6.33 7.22
N PRO A 34 6.30 6.61 6.01
CA PRO A 34 7.43 7.52 5.84
C PRO A 34 6.96 8.97 6.02
N LEU A 35 7.06 9.49 7.25
CA LEU A 35 6.66 10.85 7.57
C LEU A 35 7.74 11.89 7.25
N THR A 36 8.96 11.41 7.04
CA THR A 36 10.13 12.19 6.61
C THR A 36 10.79 11.56 5.38
N GLY A 37 11.68 12.32 4.72
CA GLY A 37 12.39 11.84 3.53
C GLY A 37 11.64 12.06 2.22
N PRO A 38 12.13 11.44 1.11
CA PRO A 38 11.66 11.75 -0.25
C PRO A 38 10.23 11.30 -0.55
N TYR A 39 9.64 10.45 0.29
CA TYR A 39 8.29 9.92 0.10
C TYR A 39 7.33 10.37 1.21
N ALA A 40 7.66 11.47 1.90
CA ALA A 40 6.87 12.02 3.00
C ALA A 40 5.44 12.40 2.58
N ALA A 41 5.23 12.78 1.34
CA ALA A 41 3.90 13.06 0.79
C ALA A 41 2.97 11.84 0.90
N PHE A 42 3.44 10.66 0.52
CA PHE A 42 2.69 9.40 0.71
C PHE A 42 2.49 9.04 2.17
N GLY A 43 3.51 9.29 3.01
CA GLY A 43 3.39 9.11 4.45
C GLY A 43 2.30 9.97 5.07
N ALA A 44 2.19 11.22 4.62
CA ALA A 44 1.12 12.13 5.04
C ALA A 44 -0.27 11.61 4.62
N GLN A 45 -0.41 11.06 3.41
CA GLN A 45 -1.66 10.45 2.95
C GLN A 45 -2.09 9.32 3.87
N ILE A 46 -1.19 8.38 4.19
CA ILE A 46 -1.47 7.25 5.07
C ILE A 46 -1.86 7.72 6.46
N ARG A 47 -1.07 8.61 7.06
CA ARG A 47 -1.35 9.17 8.37
C ARG A 47 -2.71 9.87 8.41
N ASN A 48 -2.99 10.73 7.44
CA ASN A 48 -4.23 11.50 7.39
C ASN A 48 -5.44 10.56 7.24
N GLY A 49 -5.37 9.58 6.33
CA GLY A 49 -6.44 8.60 6.13
C GLY A 49 -6.75 7.78 7.38
N ALA A 50 -5.72 7.19 7.98
CA ALA A 50 -5.88 6.39 9.18
C ALA A 50 -6.36 7.22 10.37
N SER A 51 -5.80 8.42 10.59
CA SER A 51 -6.20 9.29 11.70
C SER A 51 -7.64 9.76 11.56
N GLN A 52 -8.09 10.12 10.35
CA GLN A 52 -9.48 10.52 10.11
C GLN A 52 -10.44 9.36 10.38
N ALA A 53 -10.12 8.14 9.93
CA ALA A 53 -10.96 6.98 10.18
C ALA A 53 -11.09 6.68 11.69
N ILE A 54 -10.00 6.80 12.44
CA ILE A 54 -10.00 6.63 13.90
C ILE A 54 -10.84 7.73 14.58
N GLU A 55 -10.71 8.97 14.13
CA GLU A 55 -11.53 10.08 14.64
C GLU A 55 -13.02 9.81 14.41
N ASP A 56 -13.41 9.37 13.22
CA ASP A 56 -14.81 9.10 12.86
C ASP A 56 -15.36 7.90 13.63
N LEU A 57 -14.57 6.84 13.81
CA LEU A 57 -14.94 5.70 14.65
C LEU A 57 -15.15 6.11 16.12
N ASN A 58 -14.29 6.97 16.65
CA ASN A 58 -14.39 7.46 18.02
C ASN A 58 -15.62 8.36 18.21
N LYS A 59 -15.95 9.20 17.23
CA LYS A 59 -17.20 9.99 17.23
C LYS A 59 -18.44 9.10 17.22
N ALA A 60 -18.35 7.93 16.56
CA ALA A 60 -19.43 6.93 16.56
C ALA A 60 -19.49 6.07 17.85
N GLY A 61 -18.65 6.34 18.85
CA GLY A 61 -18.63 5.63 20.14
C GLY A 61 -17.62 4.47 20.21
N GLY A 62 -16.74 4.33 19.24
CA GLY A 62 -15.71 3.29 19.19
C GLY A 62 -16.28 1.89 18.97
N ILE A 63 -15.61 0.87 19.53
CA ILE A 63 -16.09 -0.51 19.50
C ILE A 63 -16.55 -0.92 20.88
N LYS A 64 -17.85 -1.21 21.01
CA LYS A 64 -18.47 -1.63 22.30
C LYS A 64 -18.11 -0.66 23.44
N GLY A 65 -18.07 0.65 23.13
CA GLY A 65 -17.73 1.72 24.08
C GLY A 65 -16.23 1.93 24.31
N ARG A 66 -15.35 1.14 23.70
CA ARG A 66 -13.90 1.35 23.74
C ARG A 66 -13.47 2.25 22.58
N LEU A 67 -12.78 3.33 22.88
CA LEU A 67 -12.21 4.24 21.90
C LEU A 67 -10.91 3.68 21.32
N PHE A 68 -10.54 4.17 20.15
CA PHE A 68 -9.26 3.90 19.54
C PHE A 68 -8.22 4.97 19.90
N GLU A 69 -6.97 4.56 20.05
CA GLU A 69 -5.80 5.42 20.20
C GLU A 69 -4.88 5.23 19.01
N THR A 70 -4.46 6.32 18.38
CA THR A 70 -3.50 6.30 17.27
C THR A 70 -2.08 6.39 17.81
N VAL A 71 -1.22 5.43 17.45
CA VAL A 71 0.21 5.44 17.72
C VAL A 71 0.95 5.63 16.40
N VAL A 72 1.34 6.88 16.10
CA VAL A 72 2.01 7.22 14.84
C VAL A 72 3.51 6.99 14.94
N GLY A 73 4.11 6.45 13.87
CA GLY A 73 5.56 6.28 13.77
C GLY A 73 6.08 6.51 12.36
N ASP A 74 7.27 7.09 12.30
CA ASP A 74 8.01 7.37 11.07
C ASP A 74 8.98 6.22 10.77
N ASP A 75 8.88 5.62 9.58
CA ASP A 75 9.81 4.62 9.07
C ASP A 75 10.84 5.22 8.11
N ALA A 76 10.68 6.48 7.72
CA ALA A 76 11.54 7.23 6.81
C ALA A 76 11.86 6.49 5.49
N SER A 77 11.00 5.53 5.08
CA SER A 77 11.24 4.62 3.94
C SER A 77 12.48 3.73 4.10
N ASP A 78 13.01 3.58 5.31
CA ASP A 78 14.19 2.77 5.61
C ASP A 78 13.78 1.45 6.27
N PRO A 79 14.19 0.28 5.70
CA PRO A 79 13.82 -1.03 6.24
C PRO A 79 14.26 -1.23 7.69
N LYS A 80 15.42 -0.70 8.11
CA LYS A 80 15.91 -0.84 9.49
C LYS A 80 15.09 0.01 10.45
N GLN A 81 14.71 1.22 10.04
CA GLN A 81 13.82 2.08 10.83
C GLN A 81 12.43 1.46 10.93
N GLY A 82 11.91 0.86 9.84
CA GLY A 82 10.66 0.13 9.87
C GLY A 82 10.65 -1.03 10.87
N VAL A 83 11.70 -1.84 10.89
CA VAL A 83 11.90 -2.91 11.88
C VAL A 83 12.01 -2.35 13.30
N SER A 84 12.76 -1.26 13.50
CA SER A 84 12.86 -0.60 14.81
C SER A 84 11.51 -0.08 15.28
N LEU A 85 10.73 0.53 14.38
CA LEU A 85 9.39 1.02 14.66
C LEU A 85 8.43 -0.13 15.00
N ALA A 86 8.52 -1.26 14.30
CA ALA A 86 7.71 -2.44 14.59
C ALA A 86 7.96 -2.96 16.01
N ASN A 87 9.23 -3.00 16.46
CA ASN A 87 9.58 -3.35 17.86
C ASN A 87 9.03 -2.33 18.85
N LYS A 88 9.05 -1.03 18.54
CA LYS A 88 8.43 0.01 19.41
C LYS A 88 6.92 -0.20 19.54
N PHE A 89 6.23 -0.50 18.44
CA PHE A 89 4.80 -0.79 18.46
C PHE A 89 4.49 -2.04 19.29
N ALA A 90 5.29 -3.10 19.14
CA ALA A 90 5.17 -4.31 19.97
C ALA A 90 5.32 -4.00 21.47
N GLY A 91 6.36 -3.24 21.84
CA GLY A 91 6.60 -2.80 23.21
C GLY A 91 5.53 -1.87 23.77
N ALA A 92 4.84 -1.09 22.91
CA ALA A 92 3.73 -0.23 23.28
C ALA A 92 2.38 -0.96 23.41
N GLY A 93 2.34 -2.27 23.16
CA GLY A 93 1.14 -3.08 23.22
C GLY A 93 0.17 -2.88 22.04
N VAL A 94 0.66 -2.36 20.92
CA VAL A 94 -0.11 -2.28 19.67
C VAL A 94 -0.39 -3.70 19.16
N LYS A 95 -1.61 -3.97 18.70
CA LYS A 95 -2.01 -5.26 18.10
C LYS A 95 -2.51 -5.14 16.66
N MET A 96 -2.73 -3.93 16.19
CA MET A 96 -3.21 -3.59 14.86
C MET A 96 -2.33 -2.51 14.24
N VAL A 97 -1.84 -2.71 13.01
CA VAL A 97 -1.02 -1.73 12.29
C VAL A 97 -1.59 -1.44 10.91
N VAL A 98 -1.73 -0.16 10.60
CA VAL A 98 -1.93 0.35 9.24
C VAL A 98 -0.58 0.85 8.71
N GLY A 99 -0.13 0.30 7.63
CA GLY A 99 1.19 0.64 7.03
C GLY A 99 1.99 -0.61 6.62
N THR A 100 3.17 -0.43 6.07
CA THR A 100 3.83 0.81 5.69
C THR A 100 3.53 1.16 4.23
N PHE A 101 4.18 2.22 3.71
CA PHE A 101 4.08 2.58 2.29
C PHE A 101 4.97 1.67 1.42
N ASN A 102 6.26 1.65 1.71
CA ASN A 102 7.25 0.96 0.87
C ASN A 102 7.25 -0.56 1.11
N SER A 103 7.17 -1.35 0.05
CA SER A 103 7.25 -2.83 0.13
C SER A 103 8.54 -3.33 0.81
N GLY A 104 9.66 -2.64 0.57
CA GLY A 104 10.95 -2.94 1.19
C GLY A 104 10.99 -2.69 2.70
N VAL A 105 10.02 -1.95 3.24
CA VAL A 105 9.83 -1.69 4.68
C VAL A 105 8.77 -2.64 5.25
N SER A 106 7.63 -2.79 4.57
CA SER A 106 6.53 -3.65 5.03
C SER A 106 6.96 -5.11 5.21
N ILE A 107 7.75 -5.64 4.27
CA ILE A 107 8.16 -7.03 4.28
C ILE A 107 8.97 -7.39 5.54
N PRO A 108 10.09 -6.74 5.88
CA PRO A 108 10.82 -7.07 7.10
C PRO A 108 10.09 -6.66 8.39
N ALA A 109 9.30 -5.58 8.37
CA ALA A 109 8.51 -5.19 9.54
C ALA A 109 7.43 -6.24 9.89
N SER A 110 6.85 -6.90 8.88
CA SER A 110 5.83 -7.93 9.11
C SER A 110 6.33 -9.17 9.84
N ASP A 111 7.63 -9.47 9.78
CA ASP A 111 8.23 -10.56 10.56
C ASP A 111 8.20 -10.21 12.06
N VAL A 112 8.57 -8.98 12.42
CA VAL A 112 8.47 -8.48 13.81
C VAL A 112 7.01 -8.46 14.29
N TYR A 113 6.10 -8.01 13.42
CA TYR A 113 4.67 -8.02 13.74
C TYR A 113 4.12 -9.44 13.94
N LEU A 114 4.58 -10.42 13.15
CA LEU A 114 4.21 -11.82 13.31
C LEU A 114 4.58 -12.34 14.69
N ASP A 115 5.84 -12.13 15.09
CA ASP A 115 6.38 -12.58 16.38
C ASP A 115 5.68 -11.93 17.57
N ALA A 116 5.23 -10.67 17.40
CA ALA A 116 4.52 -9.91 18.43
C ALA A 116 2.99 -10.14 18.46
N GLY A 117 2.45 -10.97 17.56
CA GLY A 117 1.01 -11.20 17.44
C GLY A 117 0.24 -9.98 16.94
N ILE A 118 0.84 -9.19 16.05
CA ILE A 118 0.29 -7.96 15.49
C ILE A 118 -0.19 -8.23 14.06
N ILE A 119 -1.43 -7.84 13.75
CA ILE A 119 -1.94 -7.82 12.38
C ILE A 119 -1.49 -6.53 11.66
N GLN A 120 -1.04 -6.66 10.42
CA GLN A 120 -0.65 -5.56 9.56
C GLN A 120 -1.55 -5.48 8.34
N ILE A 121 -2.14 -4.31 8.08
CA ILE A 121 -2.81 -3.99 6.82
C ILE A 121 -2.05 -2.84 6.15
N THR A 122 -1.39 -3.13 5.02
CA THR A 122 -0.77 -2.08 4.23
C THR A 122 -1.76 -1.47 3.24
N PRO A 123 -1.81 -0.12 3.13
CA PRO A 123 -2.63 0.53 2.13
C PRO A 123 -1.94 0.69 0.77
N ALA A 124 -0.63 0.36 0.67
CA ALA A 124 0.19 0.78 -0.47
C ALA A 124 1.29 -0.21 -0.90
N SER A 125 1.73 -1.13 -0.04
CA SER A 125 2.78 -2.08 -0.42
C SER A 125 2.23 -3.16 -1.34
N THR A 126 2.64 -3.15 -2.59
CA THR A 126 2.10 -3.98 -3.68
C THR A 126 2.95 -5.19 -4.04
N ASN A 127 4.22 -5.25 -3.58
CA ASN A 127 5.10 -6.35 -3.92
C ASN A 127 4.52 -7.70 -3.51
N VAL A 128 4.54 -8.67 -4.42
CA VAL A 128 3.94 -10.00 -4.24
C VAL A 128 4.50 -10.74 -3.03
N LYS A 129 5.77 -10.54 -2.69
CA LYS A 129 6.44 -11.21 -1.56
C LYS A 129 5.83 -10.88 -0.20
N PHE A 130 5.08 -9.78 -0.07
CA PHE A 130 4.48 -9.42 1.20
C PHE A 130 3.49 -10.48 1.70
N THR A 131 2.66 -11.04 0.82
CA THR A 131 1.64 -12.05 1.15
C THR A 131 2.00 -13.47 0.69
N GLU A 132 2.86 -13.64 -0.34
CA GLU A 132 3.27 -14.98 -0.82
C GLU A 132 4.03 -15.81 0.22
N ARG A 133 4.50 -15.21 1.31
CA ARG A 133 5.15 -15.91 2.43
C ARG A 133 4.17 -16.72 3.31
N GLY A 134 2.87 -16.57 3.07
CA GLY A 134 1.82 -17.31 3.79
C GLY A 134 1.71 -16.97 5.27
N MET A 135 2.07 -15.74 5.65
CA MET A 135 1.99 -15.25 7.02
C MET A 135 0.55 -14.87 7.35
N TRP A 136 0.05 -15.28 8.51
CA TRP A 136 -1.33 -15.04 8.92
C TRP A 136 -1.64 -13.56 9.16
N ASN A 137 -0.62 -12.73 9.42
CA ASN A 137 -0.77 -11.35 9.89
C ASN A 137 -0.67 -10.29 8.79
N THR A 138 -0.48 -10.67 7.52
CA THR A 138 -0.25 -9.72 6.42
C THR A 138 -1.48 -9.57 5.54
N PHE A 139 -1.98 -8.34 5.44
CA PHE A 139 -3.13 -7.95 4.60
C PHE A 139 -2.82 -6.66 3.85
N ARG A 140 -3.58 -6.38 2.79
CA ARG A 140 -3.50 -5.11 2.08
C ARG A 140 -4.88 -4.60 1.65
N THR A 141 -5.04 -3.28 1.54
CA THR A 141 -6.22 -2.67 0.90
C THR A 141 -5.95 -2.26 -0.53
N CYS A 142 -4.69 -2.23 -0.96
CA CYS A 142 -4.27 -2.06 -2.36
C CYS A 142 -4.18 -3.41 -3.08
N GLY A 143 -3.95 -3.39 -4.39
CA GLY A 143 -3.67 -4.58 -5.18
C GLY A 143 -2.20 -5.02 -5.13
N ARG A 144 -1.76 -5.78 -6.16
CA ARG A 144 -0.43 -6.41 -6.23
C ARG A 144 0.31 -6.01 -7.51
N ASP A 145 1.65 -6.12 -7.48
CA ASP A 145 2.50 -5.80 -8.64
C ASP A 145 2.29 -6.75 -9.82
N ASP A 146 1.95 -8.02 -9.60
CA ASP A 146 1.63 -8.95 -10.69
C ASP A 146 0.32 -8.56 -11.43
N GLN A 147 -0.63 -7.95 -10.72
CA GLN A 147 -1.86 -7.40 -11.32
C GLN A 147 -1.56 -6.12 -12.11
N GLN A 148 -0.81 -5.19 -11.52
CA GLN A 148 -0.34 -3.99 -12.21
C GLN A 148 0.47 -4.36 -13.45
N GLY A 149 1.42 -5.28 -13.29
CA GLY A 149 2.28 -5.75 -14.37
C GLY A 149 1.51 -6.39 -15.51
N ALA A 150 0.46 -7.18 -15.19
CA ALA A 150 -0.40 -7.77 -16.21
C ALA A 150 -1.11 -6.70 -17.04
N VAL A 151 -1.67 -5.67 -16.40
CA VAL A 151 -2.35 -4.56 -17.08
C VAL A 151 -1.36 -3.74 -17.92
N ALA A 152 -0.26 -3.29 -17.31
CA ALA A 152 0.73 -2.47 -18.00
C ALA A 152 1.40 -3.24 -19.15
N GLY A 153 1.79 -4.50 -18.93
CA GLY A 153 2.44 -5.33 -19.96
C GLY A 153 1.53 -5.61 -21.15
N ALA A 154 0.24 -5.86 -20.90
CA ALA A 154 -0.75 -6.04 -21.98
C ALA A 154 -0.95 -4.74 -22.76
N TYR A 155 -1.10 -3.60 -22.06
CA TYR A 155 -1.25 -2.28 -22.68
C TYR A 155 -0.03 -1.92 -23.54
N LEU A 156 1.19 -2.09 -23.02
CA LEU A 156 2.41 -1.85 -23.77
C LEU A 156 2.50 -2.71 -25.03
N ALA A 157 2.13 -3.98 -24.94
CA ALA A 157 2.15 -4.88 -26.08
C ALA A 157 1.09 -4.54 -27.16
N ALA A 158 -0.06 -4.04 -26.74
CA ALA A 158 -1.15 -3.67 -27.65
C ALA A 158 -0.88 -2.33 -28.37
N HIS A 159 -0.44 -1.32 -27.62
CA HIS A 159 -0.37 0.06 -28.11
C HIS A 159 1.03 0.48 -28.60
N PHE A 160 2.08 -0.26 -28.22
CA PHE A 160 3.48 0.09 -28.54
C PHE A 160 4.24 -1.08 -29.19
N LYS A 161 3.53 -1.95 -29.93
CA LYS A 161 4.07 -3.18 -30.53
C LYS A 161 5.35 -2.96 -31.35
N ASP A 162 5.38 -1.88 -32.14
CA ASP A 162 6.49 -1.57 -33.06
C ASP A 162 7.46 -0.53 -32.48
N LYS A 163 7.36 -0.28 -31.18
CA LYS A 163 8.17 0.71 -30.47
C LYS A 163 9.28 0.04 -29.66
N LYS A 164 10.39 0.75 -29.49
CA LYS A 164 11.48 0.33 -28.63
C LYS A 164 11.18 0.71 -27.18
N ILE A 165 10.97 -0.29 -26.34
CA ILE A 165 10.59 -0.10 -24.94
C ILE A 165 11.78 -0.44 -24.05
N ALA A 166 12.15 0.52 -23.19
CA ALA A 166 13.08 0.31 -22.09
C ALA A 166 12.33 0.03 -20.77
N PHE A 167 12.83 -0.91 -19.98
CA PHE A 167 12.40 -1.16 -18.61
C PHE A 167 13.48 -0.63 -17.67
N VAL A 168 13.12 0.36 -16.86
CA VAL A 168 14.01 1.00 -15.90
C VAL A 168 13.43 0.84 -14.50
N HIS A 169 14.27 0.59 -13.50
CA HIS A 169 13.81 0.47 -12.12
C HIS A 169 14.79 1.11 -11.12
N ASP A 170 14.29 1.51 -9.96
CA ASP A 170 15.03 2.16 -8.87
C ASP A 170 15.77 1.18 -7.93
N LYS A 171 15.84 -0.11 -8.28
CA LYS A 171 16.41 -1.20 -7.48
C LYS A 171 15.71 -1.44 -6.13
N SER A 172 14.70 -0.68 -5.76
CA SER A 172 13.89 -0.97 -4.57
C SER A 172 13.14 -2.30 -4.72
N THR A 173 12.70 -2.87 -3.61
CA THR A 173 11.87 -4.08 -3.62
C THR A 173 10.60 -3.89 -4.45
N TYR A 174 9.95 -2.71 -4.33
CA TYR A 174 8.79 -2.34 -5.14
C TYR A 174 9.15 -2.14 -6.60
N GLY A 175 9.99 -1.14 -6.90
CA GLY A 175 10.21 -0.71 -8.29
C GLY A 175 10.82 -1.78 -9.18
N LYS A 176 11.79 -2.55 -8.65
CA LYS A 176 12.35 -3.69 -9.37
C LYS A 176 11.31 -4.79 -9.57
N GLY A 177 10.55 -5.14 -8.52
CA GLY A 177 9.50 -6.16 -8.59
C GLY A 177 8.45 -5.82 -9.64
N LEU A 178 7.92 -4.60 -9.59
CA LEU A 178 6.92 -4.13 -10.57
C LEU A 178 7.44 -4.14 -12.01
N ALA A 179 8.69 -3.67 -12.22
CA ALA A 179 9.28 -3.70 -13.56
C ALA A 179 9.46 -5.12 -14.09
N GLU A 180 9.85 -6.08 -13.23
CA GLU A 180 9.98 -7.49 -13.57
C GLU A 180 8.64 -8.14 -13.90
N GLU A 181 7.58 -7.88 -13.12
CA GLU A 181 6.22 -8.37 -13.38
C GLU A 181 5.67 -7.82 -14.71
N THR A 182 5.85 -6.51 -14.95
CA THR A 182 5.41 -5.88 -16.21
C THR A 182 6.18 -6.42 -17.41
N LEU A 183 7.49 -6.59 -17.29
CA LEU A 183 8.32 -7.17 -18.34
C LEU A 183 7.90 -8.61 -18.64
N THR A 184 7.58 -9.40 -17.62
CA THR A 184 7.11 -10.77 -17.77
C THR A 184 5.78 -10.81 -18.55
N ALA A 185 4.82 -9.98 -18.17
CA ALA A 185 3.54 -9.87 -18.85
C ALA A 185 3.70 -9.36 -20.30
N PHE A 186 4.57 -8.37 -20.51
CA PHE A 186 4.90 -7.85 -21.84
C PHE A 186 5.50 -8.92 -22.75
N LYS A 187 6.47 -9.70 -22.25
CA LYS A 187 7.07 -10.82 -22.99
C LYS A 187 6.08 -11.92 -23.30
N ALA A 188 5.16 -12.23 -22.39
CA ALA A 188 4.10 -13.22 -22.62
C ALA A 188 3.17 -12.83 -23.77
N LYS A 189 3.08 -11.54 -24.10
CA LYS A 189 2.35 -10.99 -25.26
C LYS A 189 3.22 -10.83 -26.52
N GLY A 190 4.44 -11.40 -26.53
CA GLY A 190 5.38 -11.34 -27.65
C GLY A 190 6.27 -10.09 -27.69
N GLY A 191 6.20 -9.23 -26.67
CA GLY A 191 7.02 -8.04 -26.56
C GLY A 191 8.50 -8.35 -26.30
N LYS A 192 9.40 -7.45 -26.72
CA LYS A 192 10.83 -7.55 -26.47
C LYS A 192 11.35 -6.24 -25.90
N ALA A 193 11.95 -6.28 -24.71
CA ALA A 193 12.63 -5.11 -24.16
C ALA A 193 13.85 -4.73 -25.01
N ALA A 194 13.96 -3.46 -25.38
CA ALA A 194 15.11 -2.94 -26.08
C ALA A 194 16.27 -2.61 -25.11
N LEU A 195 15.95 -2.29 -23.86
CA LEU A 195 16.90 -1.97 -22.79
C LEU A 195 16.31 -2.35 -21.44
N ILE A 196 17.16 -2.81 -20.51
CA ILE A 196 16.79 -3.01 -19.10
C ILE A 196 17.90 -2.37 -18.25
N GLU A 197 17.53 -1.42 -17.40
CA GLU A 197 18.48 -0.65 -16.58
C GLU A 197 17.98 -0.47 -15.15
N GLY A 198 18.92 -0.38 -14.20
CA GLY A 198 18.65 -0.04 -12.82
C GLY A 198 19.33 1.27 -12.43
N ILE A 199 18.60 2.19 -11.84
CA ILE A 199 19.12 3.43 -11.27
C ILE A 199 19.37 3.30 -9.77
N ASN A 200 20.11 4.23 -9.19
CA ASN A 200 20.18 4.38 -7.74
C ASN A 200 19.18 5.46 -7.32
N PRO A 201 18.28 5.16 -6.38
CA PRO A 201 17.33 6.17 -5.87
C PRO A 201 18.09 7.27 -5.10
N GLY A 202 17.49 8.47 -5.08
CA GLY A 202 18.03 9.63 -4.39
C GLY A 202 19.11 10.42 -5.16
N GLU A 203 19.57 9.95 -6.31
CA GLU A 203 20.40 10.74 -7.21
C GLU A 203 19.65 11.96 -7.76
N LYS A 204 20.37 13.02 -8.10
CA LYS A 204 19.80 14.23 -8.69
C LYS A 204 20.04 14.32 -10.20
N ASP A 205 20.99 13.55 -10.70
CA ASP A 205 21.40 13.53 -12.09
C ASP A 205 21.28 12.12 -12.69
N TYR A 206 20.41 11.99 -13.67
CA TYR A 206 20.15 10.79 -14.46
C TYR A 206 20.58 10.95 -15.92
N SER A 207 21.42 11.94 -16.24
CA SER A 207 21.87 12.26 -17.60
C SER A 207 22.53 11.07 -18.30
N ALA A 208 23.28 10.24 -17.57
CA ALA A 208 23.87 9.02 -18.10
C ALA A 208 22.82 8.00 -18.57
N LEU A 209 21.75 7.81 -17.81
CA LEU A 209 20.59 6.99 -18.22
C LEU A 209 19.95 7.59 -19.47
N VAL A 210 19.65 8.90 -19.47
CA VAL A 210 19.01 9.57 -20.61
C VAL A 210 19.85 9.45 -21.87
N SER A 211 21.17 9.56 -21.76
CA SER A 211 22.10 9.36 -22.89
C SER A 211 22.04 7.93 -23.45
N LYS A 212 21.93 6.91 -22.59
CA LYS A 212 21.73 5.51 -23.03
C LYS A 212 20.39 5.34 -23.73
N LEU A 213 19.30 5.90 -23.17
CA LEU A 213 17.97 5.84 -23.78
C LEU A 213 17.94 6.49 -25.17
N LYS A 214 18.60 7.64 -25.32
CA LYS A 214 18.74 8.32 -26.61
C LYS A 214 19.54 7.49 -27.62
N SER A 215 20.70 6.97 -27.21
CA SER A 215 21.56 6.14 -28.08
C SER A 215 20.86 4.86 -28.52
N ALA A 216 19.99 4.27 -27.69
CA ALA A 216 19.18 3.13 -28.02
C ALA A 216 17.90 3.49 -28.82
N THR A 217 17.67 4.79 -29.04
CA THR A 217 16.44 5.30 -29.72
C THR A 217 15.16 4.78 -29.10
N ILE A 218 15.06 4.90 -27.76
CA ILE A 218 13.90 4.41 -27.00
C ILE A 218 12.69 5.31 -27.25
N ASP A 219 11.54 4.69 -27.53
CA ASP A 219 10.25 5.35 -27.73
C ASP A 219 9.41 5.40 -26.45
N VAL A 220 9.53 4.37 -25.58
CA VAL A 220 8.75 4.24 -24.34
C VAL A 220 9.69 3.76 -23.23
N VAL A 221 9.60 4.40 -22.06
CA VAL A 221 10.28 3.98 -20.82
C VAL A 221 9.23 3.51 -19.84
N TYR A 222 9.21 2.22 -19.52
CA TYR A 222 8.49 1.73 -18.35
C TYR A 222 9.39 1.88 -17.12
N PHE A 223 8.94 2.66 -16.14
CA PHE A 223 9.69 2.95 -14.92
C PHE A 223 9.03 2.29 -13.70
N GLY A 224 9.72 1.34 -13.09
CA GLY A 224 9.38 0.79 -11.77
C GLY A 224 10.10 1.59 -10.68
N GLY A 225 9.36 2.38 -9.92
CA GLY A 225 9.91 3.23 -8.87
C GLY A 225 8.91 4.32 -8.47
N TYR A 226 9.42 5.34 -7.79
CA TYR A 226 8.60 6.37 -7.18
C TYR A 226 8.65 7.70 -7.93
N HIS A 227 7.72 8.58 -7.56
CA HIS A 227 7.46 9.87 -8.20
C HIS A 227 8.67 10.80 -8.29
N THR A 228 9.55 10.79 -7.29
CA THR A 228 10.72 11.69 -7.26
C THR A 228 11.67 11.38 -8.41
N GLU A 229 12.09 10.13 -8.54
CA GLU A 229 12.99 9.66 -9.60
C GLU A 229 12.32 9.74 -10.96
N ALA A 230 11.05 9.31 -11.06
CA ALA A 230 10.27 9.40 -12.30
C ALA A 230 10.20 10.82 -12.84
N GLY A 231 9.89 11.80 -11.97
CA GLY A 231 9.82 13.19 -12.35
C GLY A 231 11.16 13.77 -12.80
N LEU A 232 12.25 13.44 -12.07
CA LEU A 232 13.59 13.89 -12.43
C LEU A 232 14.06 13.31 -13.78
N ILE A 233 13.86 12.00 -13.98
CA ILE A 233 14.21 11.33 -15.24
C ILE A 233 13.43 11.95 -16.39
N LEU A 234 12.11 12.10 -16.24
CA LEU A 234 11.27 12.65 -17.29
C LEU A 234 11.66 14.08 -17.67
N ARG A 235 11.93 14.95 -16.68
CA ARG A 235 12.42 16.31 -16.93
C ARG A 235 13.73 16.28 -17.69
N GLN A 236 14.73 15.50 -17.23
CA GLN A 236 16.03 15.42 -17.88
C GLN A 236 15.95 14.79 -19.28
N MET A 237 15.01 13.89 -19.52
CA MET A 237 14.72 13.40 -20.89
C MET A 237 14.31 14.56 -21.79
N ARG A 238 13.39 15.42 -21.37
CA ARG A 238 12.94 16.60 -22.15
C ARG A 238 14.05 17.61 -22.33
N ASP A 239 14.81 17.91 -21.28
CA ASP A 239 15.95 18.85 -21.33
C ASP A 239 17.01 18.39 -22.36
N GLN A 240 17.20 17.09 -22.53
CA GLN A 240 18.11 16.51 -23.52
C GLN A 240 17.43 16.21 -24.86
N GLY A 241 16.20 16.63 -25.08
CA GLY A 241 15.46 16.47 -26.34
C GLY A 241 14.92 15.05 -26.59
N LEU A 242 14.90 14.16 -25.60
CA LEU A 242 14.28 12.84 -25.72
C LEU A 242 12.77 12.93 -25.44
N GLN A 243 11.96 12.57 -26.45
CA GLN A 243 10.48 12.66 -26.40
C GLN A 243 9.82 11.30 -26.09
N ALA A 244 10.55 10.32 -25.59
CA ALA A 244 9.98 9.03 -25.22
C ALA A 244 8.86 9.19 -24.18
N ILE A 245 7.82 8.35 -24.31
CA ILE A 245 6.71 8.28 -23.35
C ILE A 245 7.22 7.59 -22.09
N VAL A 246 6.83 8.09 -20.92
CA VAL A 246 7.06 7.40 -19.64
C VAL A 246 5.78 6.69 -19.21
N ALA A 247 5.90 5.45 -18.78
CA ALA A 247 4.85 4.66 -18.15
C ALA A 247 5.37 4.14 -16.82
N GLY A 248 4.52 4.04 -15.81
CA GLY A 248 4.90 3.54 -14.49
C GLY A 248 3.75 2.86 -13.76
N GLY A 249 3.92 2.64 -12.47
CA GLY A 249 2.90 2.10 -11.58
C GLY A 249 2.35 3.14 -10.59
N ASP A 250 1.70 2.66 -9.55
CA ASP A 250 1.08 3.48 -8.50
C ASP A 250 2.06 4.30 -7.65
N GLY A 251 3.36 4.04 -7.73
CA GLY A 251 4.40 4.85 -7.09
C GLY A 251 4.55 6.26 -7.66
N ILE A 252 3.88 6.60 -8.77
CA ILE A 252 3.92 7.94 -9.37
C ILE A 252 2.58 8.69 -9.27
N THR A 253 1.69 8.27 -8.37
CA THR A 253 0.35 8.86 -8.21
C THR A 253 0.32 10.17 -7.43
N ASP A 254 1.42 10.59 -6.80
CA ASP A 254 1.46 11.83 -6.02
C ASP A 254 1.63 13.07 -6.91
N LYS A 255 0.96 14.16 -6.55
CA LYS A 255 1.07 15.44 -7.27
C LYS A 255 2.49 16.02 -7.31
N GLU A 256 3.38 15.62 -6.39
CA GLU A 256 4.80 15.99 -6.43
C GLU A 256 5.47 15.50 -7.72
N PHE A 257 4.98 14.40 -8.34
CA PHE A 257 5.43 13.98 -9.67
C PHE A 257 5.33 15.13 -10.69
N VAL A 258 4.16 15.79 -10.74
CA VAL A 258 3.95 16.93 -11.64
C VAL A 258 4.78 18.13 -11.24
N GLN A 259 4.95 18.39 -9.94
CA GLN A 259 5.79 19.51 -9.47
C GLN A 259 7.26 19.32 -9.89
N ILE A 260 7.76 18.09 -9.89
CA ILE A 260 9.14 17.76 -10.28
C ILE A 260 9.31 17.74 -11.80
N ALA A 261 8.42 17.04 -12.51
CA ALA A 261 8.49 16.89 -13.96
C ALA A 261 8.06 18.16 -14.71
N GLY A 262 7.25 19.02 -14.08
CA GLY A 262 6.67 20.20 -14.74
C GLY A 262 5.73 19.80 -15.88
N PRO A 263 5.68 20.59 -16.95
CA PRO A 263 4.84 20.29 -18.13
C PRO A 263 5.15 18.97 -18.81
N ALA A 264 6.33 18.40 -18.57
CA ALA A 264 6.73 17.11 -19.12
C ALA A 264 5.89 15.93 -18.58
N ALA A 265 5.23 16.11 -17.45
CA ALA A 265 4.35 15.10 -16.84
C ALA A 265 3.15 14.73 -17.74
N GLU A 266 2.71 15.67 -18.60
CA GLU A 266 1.59 15.44 -19.52
C GLU A 266 1.92 14.29 -20.49
N GLY A 267 0.99 13.36 -20.65
CA GLY A 267 1.16 12.15 -21.47
C GLY A 267 1.83 11.00 -20.76
N THR A 268 2.24 11.14 -19.49
CA THR A 268 2.76 10.01 -18.70
C THR A 268 1.64 9.03 -18.40
N LEU A 269 1.94 7.74 -18.60
CA LEU A 269 1.03 6.63 -18.34
C LEU A 269 1.32 5.99 -16.98
N MET A 270 0.29 5.47 -16.32
CA MET A 270 0.51 4.67 -15.11
C MET A 270 -0.64 3.70 -14.84
N THR A 271 -0.35 2.68 -14.04
CA THR A 271 -1.38 1.80 -13.49
C THR A 271 -1.81 2.28 -12.12
N PHE A 272 -3.11 2.36 -11.91
CA PHE A 272 -3.77 2.55 -10.62
C PHE A 272 -5.20 2.02 -10.68
N PRO A 273 -5.86 1.65 -9.58
CA PRO A 273 -7.30 1.41 -9.59
C PRO A 273 -8.10 2.65 -10.00
N PRO A 274 -9.38 2.53 -10.38
CA PRO A 274 -10.26 3.67 -10.59
C PRO A 274 -10.22 4.64 -9.41
N ASP A 275 -10.26 5.94 -9.69
CA ASP A 275 -10.09 6.99 -8.67
C ASP A 275 -11.03 6.77 -7.46
N PRO A 276 -10.48 6.41 -6.28
CA PRO A 276 -11.29 6.09 -5.10
C PRO A 276 -12.12 7.28 -4.60
N ARG A 277 -11.75 8.51 -4.95
CA ARG A 277 -12.50 9.73 -4.60
C ARG A 277 -13.85 9.80 -5.30
N LYS A 278 -14.03 9.05 -6.41
CA LYS A 278 -15.29 8.96 -7.15
C LYS A 278 -16.22 7.88 -6.61
N ASN A 279 -15.76 7.01 -5.72
CA ASN A 279 -16.61 6.00 -5.13
C ASN A 279 -17.75 6.65 -4.33
N PRO A 280 -19.01 6.27 -4.53
CA PRO A 280 -20.13 6.81 -3.77
C PRO A 280 -19.95 6.67 -2.25
N ASN A 281 -19.34 5.58 -1.78
CA ASN A 281 -19.08 5.33 -0.36
C ASN A 281 -18.03 6.29 0.23
N ALA A 282 -17.19 6.92 -0.61
CA ALA A 282 -16.14 7.83 -0.16
C ALA A 282 -16.62 9.27 -0.03
N GLN A 283 -17.77 9.67 -0.61
CA GLN A 283 -18.13 11.09 -0.79
C GLN A 283 -18.18 11.87 0.52
N ALA A 284 -18.74 11.31 1.59
CA ALA A 284 -18.79 11.96 2.89
C ALA A 284 -17.39 12.18 3.49
N VAL A 285 -16.51 11.19 3.35
CA VAL A 285 -15.13 11.25 3.85
C VAL A 285 -14.31 12.24 3.03
N VAL A 286 -14.45 12.24 1.71
CA VAL A 286 -13.82 13.23 0.81
C VAL A 286 -14.25 14.66 1.18
N ALA A 287 -15.54 14.88 1.44
CA ALA A 287 -16.04 16.17 1.88
C ALA A 287 -15.47 16.60 3.25
N ALA A 288 -15.34 15.66 4.18
CA ALA A 288 -14.74 15.91 5.50
C ALA A 288 -13.26 16.30 5.40
N PHE A 289 -12.48 15.66 4.53
CA PHE A 289 -11.10 16.05 4.26
C PHE A 289 -11.01 17.45 3.64
N LYS A 290 -11.82 17.73 2.62
CA LYS A 290 -11.87 19.05 1.96
C LYS A 290 -12.24 20.17 2.92
N ALA A 291 -13.17 19.92 3.85
CA ALA A 291 -13.52 20.88 4.90
C ALA A 291 -12.35 21.20 5.85
N LYS A 292 -11.38 20.28 5.99
CA LYS A 292 -10.13 20.50 6.73
C LYS A 292 -9.00 21.09 5.85
N GLY A 293 -9.27 21.43 4.59
CA GLY A 293 -8.26 21.92 3.64
C GLY A 293 -7.30 20.83 3.13
N ILE A 294 -7.67 19.57 3.27
CA ILE A 294 -6.87 18.42 2.83
C ILE A 294 -7.50 17.82 1.57
N ASP A 295 -6.74 17.71 0.49
CA ASP A 295 -7.13 16.90 -0.65
C ASP A 295 -6.78 15.43 -0.36
N PRO A 296 -7.77 14.50 -0.30
CA PRO A 296 -7.50 13.11 -0.03
C PRO A 296 -6.93 12.42 -1.27
N GLU A 297 -5.62 12.53 -1.45
CA GLU A 297 -4.91 11.89 -2.55
C GLU A 297 -4.94 10.35 -2.44
N ALA A 298 -4.45 9.68 -3.46
CA ALA A 298 -4.56 8.25 -3.74
C ALA A 298 -4.66 7.33 -2.49
N PHE A 299 -3.59 7.25 -1.68
CA PHE A 299 -3.52 6.29 -0.57
C PHE A 299 -4.24 6.75 0.70
N THR A 300 -4.76 7.97 0.75
CA THR A 300 -5.53 8.48 1.90
C THR A 300 -6.76 7.61 2.17
N LEU A 301 -7.54 7.31 1.14
CA LEU A 301 -8.76 6.50 1.28
C LEU A 301 -8.45 5.01 1.49
N TYR A 302 -7.32 4.51 0.98
CA TYR A 302 -6.86 3.14 1.24
C TYR A 302 -6.46 2.94 2.70
N ALA A 303 -5.79 3.93 3.31
CA ALA A 303 -5.46 3.91 4.73
C ALA A 303 -6.71 4.06 5.61
N TYR A 304 -7.66 4.89 5.21
CA TYR A 304 -8.96 4.99 5.85
C TYR A 304 -9.69 3.64 5.84
N ALA A 305 -9.75 2.97 4.68
CA ALA A 305 -10.36 1.66 4.52
C ALA A 305 -9.67 0.58 5.37
N ALA A 306 -8.35 0.61 5.50
CA ALA A 306 -7.62 -0.32 6.36
C ALA A 306 -8.06 -0.25 7.82
N VAL A 307 -8.31 0.97 8.34
CA VAL A 307 -8.88 1.15 9.69
C VAL A 307 -10.31 0.62 9.76
N GLN A 308 -11.15 0.86 8.73
CA GLN A 308 -12.52 0.32 8.69
C GLN A 308 -12.52 -1.21 8.74
N VAL A 309 -11.61 -1.85 8.00
CA VAL A 309 -11.45 -3.32 8.00
C VAL A 309 -11.07 -3.83 9.39
N LEU A 310 -10.05 -3.23 10.03
CA LEU A 310 -9.64 -3.59 11.39
C LEU A 310 -10.76 -3.40 12.41
N ALA A 311 -11.45 -2.26 12.33
CA ALA A 311 -12.58 -1.96 13.22
C ALA A 311 -13.74 -2.94 13.06
N LYS A 312 -14.08 -3.30 11.82
CA LYS A 312 -15.12 -4.29 11.54
C LYS A 312 -14.73 -5.67 12.09
N ALA A 313 -13.49 -6.12 11.84
CA ALA A 313 -13.01 -7.38 12.38
C ALA A 313 -13.04 -7.40 13.92
N ALA A 314 -12.64 -6.31 14.57
CA ALA A 314 -12.69 -6.18 16.02
C ALA A 314 -14.12 -6.17 16.58
N ALA A 315 -15.07 -5.54 15.88
CA ALA A 315 -16.48 -5.55 16.25
C ALA A 315 -17.10 -6.95 16.17
N GLU A 316 -16.80 -7.68 15.10
CA GLU A 316 -17.32 -9.03 14.85
C GLU A 316 -16.76 -10.08 15.81
N THR A 317 -15.44 -10.02 16.06
CA THR A 317 -14.78 -10.95 16.98
C THR A 317 -14.96 -10.58 18.45
N GLY A 318 -15.30 -9.34 18.75
CA GLY A 318 -15.28 -8.79 20.11
C GLY A 318 -13.90 -8.70 20.72
N SER A 319 -12.84 -8.77 19.91
CA SER A 319 -11.44 -8.83 20.31
C SER A 319 -10.64 -7.69 19.70
N SER A 320 -9.51 -7.36 20.33
CA SER A 320 -8.44 -6.53 19.74
C SER A 320 -7.15 -7.34 19.51
N ASP A 321 -7.21 -8.65 19.64
CA ASP A 321 -6.08 -9.55 19.39
C ASP A 321 -5.83 -9.72 17.89
N GLY A 322 -4.59 -9.50 17.43
CA GLY A 322 -4.24 -9.51 16.02
C GLY A 322 -4.54 -10.82 15.32
N LYS A 323 -4.31 -11.96 15.99
CA LYS A 323 -4.57 -13.29 15.41
C LYS A 323 -6.07 -13.55 15.26
N ALA A 324 -6.88 -13.17 16.26
CA ALA A 324 -8.33 -13.33 16.19
C ALA A 324 -8.93 -12.49 15.04
N LEU A 325 -8.42 -11.27 14.82
CA LEU A 325 -8.84 -10.41 13.71
C LEU A 325 -8.48 -11.04 12.36
N ALA A 326 -7.25 -11.53 12.23
CA ALA A 326 -6.76 -12.15 11.01
C ALA A 326 -7.57 -13.42 10.66
N ASP A 327 -7.86 -14.26 11.64
CA ASP A 327 -8.66 -15.48 11.44
C ASP A 327 -10.08 -15.16 10.95
N TRP A 328 -10.65 -14.05 11.41
CA TRP A 328 -11.95 -13.59 10.92
C TRP A 328 -11.86 -13.05 9.49
N LEU A 329 -10.83 -12.27 9.16
CA LEU A 329 -10.62 -11.73 7.82
C LEU A 329 -10.35 -12.83 6.78
N HIS A 330 -9.60 -13.88 7.15
CA HIS A 330 -9.35 -15.05 6.29
C HIS A 330 -10.59 -15.89 5.98
N GLN A 331 -11.73 -15.61 6.62
CA GLN A 331 -13.02 -16.21 6.22
C GLN A 331 -13.54 -15.65 4.89
N GLY A 332 -12.93 -14.57 4.36
CA GLY A 332 -13.27 -13.97 3.09
C GLY A 332 -14.62 -13.23 3.07
N LYS A 333 -15.16 -12.89 4.24
CA LYS A 333 -16.39 -12.11 4.33
C LYS A 333 -16.14 -10.68 3.88
N PRO A 334 -16.99 -10.08 3.04
CA PRO A 334 -16.82 -8.70 2.60
C PRO A 334 -17.02 -7.72 3.77
N VAL A 335 -16.17 -6.71 3.79
CA VAL A 335 -16.24 -5.55 4.68
C VAL A 335 -16.56 -4.33 3.85
N GLU A 336 -17.67 -3.66 4.13
CA GLU A 336 -18.01 -2.39 3.49
C GLU A 336 -17.05 -1.29 3.93
N THR A 337 -16.45 -0.60 2.95
CA THR A 337 -15.48 0.46 3.16
C THR A 337 -15.72 1.64 2.21
N VAL A 338 -14.97 2.72 2.40
CA VAL A 338 -14.95 3.85 1.47
C VAL A 338 -14.49 3.47 0.06
N LEU A 339 -13.81 2.32 -0.10
CA LEU A 339 -13.40 1.76 -1.41
C LEU A 339 -14.45 0.81 -2.00
N GLY A 340 -15.59 0.63 -1.31
CA GLY A 340 -16.56 -0.43 -1.56
C GLY A 340 -16.24 -1.68 -0.74
N PRO A 341 -16.87 -2.83 -1.05
CA PRO A 341 -16.65 -4.07 -0.32
C PRO A 341 -15.23 -4.61 -0.54
N ILE A 342 -14.53 -4.89 0.56
CA ILE A 342 -13.22 -5.56 0.57
C ILE A 342 -13.39 -6.95 1.17
N ALA A 343 -12.97 -7.97 0.45
CA ALA A 343 -12.85 -9.34 0.92
C ALA A 343 -11.43 -9.84 0.68
N TYR A 344 -10.96 -10.73 1.53
CA TYR A 344 -9.59 -11.25 1.47
C TYR A 344 -9.56 -12.71 1.03
N ASP A 345 -8.52 -13.05 0.30
CA ASP A 345 -8.15 -14.44 0.07
C ASP A 345 -7.37 -15.03 1.27
N LYS A 346 -6.93 -16.29 1.12
CA LYS A 346 -6.18 -16.99 2.17
C LYS A 346 -4.78 -16.42 2.46
N LYS A 347 -4.27 -15.57 1.56
CA LYS A 347 -2.95 -14.93 1.72
C LYS A 347 -3.05 -13.54 2.36
N GLY A 348 -4.26 -12.96 2.42
CA GLY A 348 -4.50 -11.60 2.86
C GLY A 348 -4.51 -10.56 1.74
N ASP A 349 -4.60 -11.01 0.50
CA ASP A 349 -4.78 -10.15 -0.66
C ASP A 349 -6.26 -9.86 -0.89
N ILE A 350 -6.58 -8.66 -1.39
CA ILE A 350 -7.95 -8.33 -1.80
C ILE A 350 -8.36 -9.17 -3.01
N THR A 351 -9.61 -9.62 -3.02
CA THR A 351 -10.14 -10.47 -4.10
C THR A 351 -10.57 -9.69 -5.34
N LYS A 352 -10.75 -8.38 -5.22
CA LYS A 352 -11.11 -7.52 -6.33
C LYS A 352 -9.85 -7.06 -7.08
N LEU A 353 -9.83 -7.32 -8.39
CA LEU A 353 -8.76 -6.90 -9.30
C LEU A 353 -9.30 -5.74 -10.13
N ASP A 354 -8.81 -4.54 -9.92
CA ASP A 354 -9.37 -3.34 -10.56
C ASP A 354 -8.32 -2.35 -11.07
N TYR A 355 -7.05 -2.75 -11.25
CA TYR A 355 -6.07 -1.88 -11.90
C TYR A 355 -6.48 -1.57 -13.33
N VAL A 356 -6.33 -0.32 -13.70
CA VAL A 356 -6.51 0.21 -15.07
C VAL A 356 -5.32 1.09 -15.43
N MET A 357 -5.19 1.41 -16.72
CA MET A 357 -4.24 2.42 -17.16
C MET A 357 -4.84 3.81 -16.97
N HIS A 358 -4.02 4.75 -16.53
CA HIS A 358 -4.33 6.17 -16.46
C HIS A 358 -3.33 6.96 -17.30
N VAL A 359 -3.73 8.17 -17.68
CA VAL A 359 -2.82 9.15 -18.29
C VAL A 359 -2.85 10.44 -17.47
N TRP A 360 -1.66 10.97 -17.18
CA TRP A 360 -1.52 12.32 -16.66
C TRP A 360 -1.82 13.32 -17.77
N THR A 361 -2.85 14.14 -17.63
CA THR A 361 -3.25 15.09 -18.66
C THR A 361 -3.77 16.38 -18.05
N LYS A 362 -3.71 17.43 -18.85
CA LYS A 362 -4.12 18.76 -18.44
C LYS A 362 -5.64 18.88 -18.45
N GLY A 363 -6.22 19.16 -17.29
CA GLY A 363 -7.64 19.41 -17.13
C GLY A 363 -8.06 20.80 -17.60
N PRO A 364 -9.39 21.09 -17.60
CA PRO A 364 -9.93 22.40 -17.97
C PRO A 364 -9.44 23.55 -17.07
N ASP A 365 -9.05 23.26 -15.84
CA ASP A 365 -8.48 24.21 -14.87
C ASP A 365 -6.98 24.48 -15.11
N GLY A 366 -6.39 23.87 -16.12
CA GLY A 366 -4.99 24.00 -16.50
C GLY A 366 -4.02 23.16 -15.66
N LYS A 367 -4.51 22.37 -14.69
CA LYS A 367 -3.68 21.47 -13.89
C LYS A 367 -3.53 20.12 -14.56
N ILE A 368 -2.37 19.52 -14.40
CA ILE A 368 -2.10 18.15 -14.84
C ILE A 368 -2.47 17.22 -13.69
N ASP A 369 -3.38 16.28 -13.96
CA ASP A 369 -3.85 15.25 -13.01
C ASP A 369 -4.16 13.96 -13.80
N TYR A 370 -4.14 12.84 -13.13
CA TYR A 370 -4.57 11.55 -13.69
C TYR A 370 -6.03 11.21 -13.33
N ALA A 371 -6.57 11.90 -12.33
CA ALA A 371 -7.91 11.62 -11.81
C ALA A 371 -8.99 11.82 -12.89
N GLY A 372 -9.68 10.71 -13.20
CA GLY A 372 -10.71 10.72 -14.24
C GLY A 372 -10.22 10.59 -15.66
N HIS A 373 -8.95 10.26 -15.83
CA HIS A 373 -8.32 10.03 -17.13
C HIS A 373 -7.91 8.57 -17.28
N GLU A 374 -8.84 7.68 -16.96
CA GLU A 374 -8.73 6.24 -17.17
C GLU A 374 -8.74 5.91 -18.67
N LEU A 375 -7.82 5.06 -19.09
CA LEU A 375 -7.73 4.61 -20.47
C LEU A 375 -8.48 3.28 -20.62
N THR A 376 -9.26 3.16 -21.66
CA THR A 376 -9.84 1.87 -22.06
C THR A 376 -8.74 0.91 -22.50
N PRO A 377 -8.85 -0.39 -22.16
CA PRO A 377 -7.89 -1.43 -22.54
C PRO A 377 -7.69 -1.55 -24.05
#